data_c4411eea20636ba6958ce7fafea67d7f
#
_entry.id   c4411eea20636ba6958ce7fafea67d7f
#
_cell.length_a   1.000
_cell.length_b   1.000
_cell.length_c   1.000
_cell.angle_alpha   90.00
_cell.angle_beta   90.00
_cell.angle_gamma   90.00
#
_symmetry.space_group_name_H-M   'P 1'
#
loop_
_entity.id
_entity.type
_entity.pdbx_description
1 polymer ?
#
loop_
_entity_poly.entity_id
_entity_poly.type
_entity_poly.pdbx_seq_one_letter_code
_entity_poly.pdbx_strand_id
1 'polypeptide(L)'
;MGPAAYPLVASLLLLMLNVDARAAVEERVCIENATIGDLQQALAAGRTTAAALMSAYLARIEAYDRSGPRLNAVREVNPDAPAIAGALDSSKPAQRRALEGIPILVKDNIATADGQHTTAGSLALANGRAKRDATVVERLRGAGAVILGKANLTEFANILAIDMPAGYSSLGGQVKNPYAPELDDKGVPIVLPGGSSSGSAVAVAAGLAAAAIGTETSGSLLSPATQNGVVTVKPTVGLISRAGIIPIAHSQDTAGPLTRTVRDAAILLNVLAAADPLDPATAELRRPADYTSALDKDGLKGARIGVPSDPSDPGNDFYYGPLPPRAAAVMRDTIAALEAQGATIVRANIPTEGWIGGPGTDMAILNRNPESPTKNQPARRPIVFVYELKHDLNLYLLDWATGTEMRSLADIVAFNAANADRALRFGQDIFLAAEATRGDLSELEYISARQMDLRGSRTLGLDAYMDGYGLDAVLFPGAAGAAIAAKAGYPSVQVPAGFVAGVRDKDTPDYPYGATFTGRAWSEPTLLRLAYAFEQATQARRPPPNLPPLDPGCAR
;
A
#
# COMPACT_ATOMS: atom_id res chain seq x y z
N MET A 1 54.65 -50.28 -66.25
CA MET A 1 53.94 -51.12 -65.28
C MET A 1 54.06 -50.45 -63.90
N GLY A 2 53.13 -49.75 -63.46
CA GLY A 2 53.11 -49.17 -62.13
C GLY A 2 51.73 -48.91 -61.71
N PRO A 3 51.33 -49.12 -60.49
CA PRO A 3 49.96 -48.83 -60.09
C PRO A 3 49.80 -47.49 -59.38
N ALA A 4 48.71 -46.93 -59.63
CA ALA A 4 48.20 -45.76 -58.96
C ALA A 4 47.86 -46.00 -57.48
N ALA A 5 48.17 -45.08 -56.63
CA ALA A 5 47.71 -45.04 -55.25
C ALA A 5 46.88 -43.84 -54.98
N TYR A 6 45.74 -44.04 -54.39
CA TYR A 6 44.69 -43.06 -54.06
C TYR A 6 45.09 -42.18 -52.87
N PRO A 7 44.64 -40.92 -52.85
CA PRO A 7 44.39 -40.14 -51.64
C PRO A 7 42.95 -39.66 -51.57
N LEU A 8 42.09 -40.37 -50.91
CA LEU A 8 40.71 -40.00 -50.66
C LEU A 8 40.26 -40.46 -49.28
N VAL A 9 40.81 -39.92 -48.22
CA VAL A 9 40.28 -40.05 -46.84
C VAL A 9 40.82 -38.91 -45.92
N ALA A 10 40.78 -37.67 -46.36
CA ALA A 10 41.17 -36.57 -45.48
C ALA A 10 40.19 -35.39 -45.47
N SER A 11 38.99 -35.54 -46.05
CA SER A 11 38.03 -34.42 -46.14
C SER A 11 36.69 -34.66 -45.45
N LEU A 12 36.55 -35.65 -44.57
CA LEU A 12 35.29 -35.95 -43.91
C LEU A 12 35.31 -35.83 -42.37
N LEU A 13 36.32 -35.24 -41.78
CA LEU A 13 36.43 -35.10 -40.32
C LEU A 13 36.47 -33.63 -39.82
N LEU A 14 36.18 -32.64 -40.65
CA LEU A 14 36.14 -31.24 -40.28
C LEU A 14 34.76 -30.58 -40.36
N LEU A 15 33.67 -31.36 -40.46
CA LEU A 15 32.30 -30.85 -40.58
C LEU A 15 31.38 -31.21 -39.40
N MET A 16 31.91 -31.67 -38.27
CA MET A 16 31.10 -32.04 -37.10
C MET A 16 31.52 -31.30 -35.80
N LEU A 17 32.08 -30.10 -35.89
CA LEU A 17 32.42 -29.28 -34.71
C LEU A 17 31.95 -27.83 -34.86
N ASN A 18 30.87 -27.59 -35.62
CA ASN A 18 30.02 -26.41 -35.43
C ASN A 18 28.78 -26.83 -34.68
N VAL A 19 28.94 -27.39 -33.48
CA VAL A 19 27.89 -27.39 -32.47
C VAL A 19 27.73 -25.93 -32.06
N ASP A 20 26.60 -25.37 -32.41
CA ASP A 20 26.11 -24.07 -32.00
C ASP A 20 26.48 -23.77 -30.55
N ALA A 21 27.61 -23.12 -30.34
CA ALA A 21 27.82 -22.27 -29.19
C ALA A 21 27.00 -20.99 -29.40
N ARG A 22 25.68 -21.08 -29.59
CA ARG A 22 24.75 -20.10 -29.09
C ARG A 22 24.95 -20.18 -27.59
N ALA A 23 25.87 -19.36 -27.07
CA ALA A 23 25.88 -18.97 -25.67
C ALA A 23 24.45 -18.61 -25.37
N ALA A 24 23.74 -19.43 -24.59
CA ALA A 24 22.48 -19.08 -24.00
C ALA A 24 22.79 -17.74 -23.32
N VAL A 25 22.27 -16.65 -23.86
CA VAL A 25 22.25 -15.38 -23.16
C VAL A 25 21.50 -15.71 -21.90
N GLU A 26 22.21 -15.87 -20.80
CA GLU A 26 21.59 -16.08 -19.49
C GLU A 26 20.63 -14.93 -19.32
N GLU A 27 19.33 -15.21 -19.46
CA GLU A 27 18.29 -14.20 -19.39
C GLU A 27 18.27 -13.67 -17.96
N ARG A 28 18.94 -12.53 -17.76
CA ARG A 28 19.14 -11.90 -16.46
C ARG A 28 17.83 -11.55 -15.80
N VAL A 29 17.77 -11.66 -14.48
CA VAL A 29 16.61 -11.32 -13.69
C VAL A 29 16.78 -9.89 -13.16
N CYS A 30 16.16 -8.93 -13.86
CA CYS A 30 16.17 -7.51 -13.49
C CYS A 30 15.04 -7.24 -12.47
N ILE A 31 15.41 -7.08 -11.21
CA ILE A 31 14.46 -7.04 -10.10
C ILE A 31 13.70 -5.70 -9.94
N GLU A 32 14.21 -4.63 -10.54
CA GLU A 32 13.74 -3.26 -10.34
C GLU A 32 12.25 -3.08 -10.66
N ASN A 33 11.82 -3.72 -11.75
CA ASN A 33 10.45 -3.68 -12.23
C ASN A 33 9.81 -5.08 -12.35
N ALA A 34 10.50 -6.13 -11.89
CA ALA A 34 10.00 -7.49 -11.96
C ALA A 34 8.68 -7.62 -11.20
N THR A 35 7.70 -8.25 -11.83
CA THR A 35 6.45 -8.67 -11.19
C THR A 35 6.69 -9.91 -10.34
N ILE A 36 5.75 -10.23 -9.45
CA ILE A 36 5.77 -11.52 -8.73
C ILE A 36 5.81 -12.68 -9.74
N GLY A 37 5.03 -12.57 -10.82
CA GLY A 37 5.02 -13.58 -11.88
C GLY A 37 6.37 -13.77 -12.58
N ASP A 38 7.09 -12.69 -12.89
CA ASP A 38 8.44 -12.75 -13.49
C ASP A 38 9.43 -13.46 -12.55
N LEU A 39 9.39 -13.11 -11.26
CA LEU A 39 10.23 -13.73 -10.25
C LEU A 39 9.92 -15.22 -10.06
N GLN A 40 8.62 -15.58 -10.03
CA GLN A 40 8.19 -16.98 -9.95
C GLN A 40 8.68 -17.80 -11.16
N GLN A 41 8.56 -17.25 -12.37
CA GLN A 41 9.06 -17.89 -13.59
C GLN A 41 10.57 -18.05 -13.56
N ALA A 42 11.31 -17.02 -13.11
CA ALA A 42 12.76 -17.08 -12.98
C ALA A 42 13.22 -18.15 -11.98
N LEU A 43 12.55 -18.21 -10.82
CA LEU A 43 12.79 -19.24 -9.80
C LEU A 43 12.45 -20.64 -10.30
N ALA A 44 11.34 -20.81 -11.02
CA ALA A 44 10.91 -22.09 -11.56
C ALA A 44 11.87 -22.62 -12.66
N ALA A 45 12.37 -21.69 -13.49
CA ALA A 45 13.33 -21.99 -14.55
C ALA A 45 14.79 -22.16 -14.04
N GLY A 46 15.04 -21.94 -12.74
CA GLY A 46 16.40 -22.00 -12.16
C GLY A 46 17.32 -20.85 -12.62
N ARG A 47 16.76 -19.77 -13.21
CA ARG A 47 17.53 -18.56 -13.61
C ARG A 47 17.97 -17.72 -12.43
N THR A 48 17.36 -17.91 -11.27
CA THR A 48 17.71 -17.31 -9.99
C THR A 48 17.33 -18.23 -8.85
N THR A 49 17.76 -17.87 -7.64
CA THR A 49 17.37 -18.54 -6.39
C THR A 49 16.77 -17.54 -5.41
N ALA A 50 16.08 -18.01 -4.37
CA ALA A 50 15.55 -17.13 -3.32
C ALA A 50 16.67 -16.35 -2.62
N ALA A 51 17.81 -16.99 -2.37
CA ALA A 51 19.00 -16.36 -1.78
C ALA A 51 19.59 -15.27 -2.71
N ALA A 52 19.62 -15.50 -4.03
CA ALA A 52 20.10 -14.52 -4.99
C ALA A 52 19.15 -13.31 -5.07
N LEU A 53 17.83 -13.53 -5.11
CA LEU A 53 16.84 -12.46 -5.06
C LEU A 53 16.96 -11.64 -3.76
N MET A 54 17.10 -12.33 -2.62
CA MET A 54 17.28 -11.67 -1.34
C MET A 54 18.52 -10.76 -1.36
N SER A 55 19.66 -11.26 -1.83
CA SER A 55 20.90 -10.49 -1.93
C SER A 55 20.75 -9.27 -2.83
N ALA A 56 20.05 -9.40 -3.97
CA ALA A 56 19.84 -8.31 -4.91
C ALA A 56 18.96 -7.20 -4.31
N TYR A 57 17.87 -7.54 -3.59
CA TYR A 57 17.04 -6.55 -2.92
C TYR A 57 17.76 -5.87 -1.75
N LEU A 58 18.55 -6.61 -0.96
CA LEU A 58 19.38 -6.04 0.10
C LEU A 58 20.41 -5.05 -0.44
N ALA A 59 21.06 -5.37 -1.57
CA ALA A 59 21.99 -4.45 -2.23
C ALA A 59 21.29 -3.16 -2.68
N ARG A 60 20.07 -3.23 -3.20
CA ARG A 60 19.30 -2.02 -3.56
C ARG A 60 18.88 -1.20 -2.34
N ILE A 61 18.50 -1.86 -1.23
CA ILE A 61 18.22 -1.17 0.04
C ILE A 61 19.47 -0.39 0.49
N GLU A 62 20.66 -1.01 0.45
CA GLU A 62 21.88 -0.32 0.82
C GLU A 62 22.19 0.87 -0.10
N ALA A 63 22.01 0.71 -1.42
CA ALA A 63 22.36 1.72 -2.40
C ALA A 63 21.39 2.93 -2.41
N TYR A 64 20.09 2.72 -2.21
CA TYR A 64 19.08 3.74 -2.43
C TYR A 64 18.29 4.12 -1.18
N ASP A 65 18.19 3.22 -0.20
CA ASP A 65 17.44 3.47 1.02
C ASP A 65 18.34 3.98 2.16
N ARG A 66 19.54 3.38 2.31
CA ARG A 66 20.54 3.75 3.35
C ARG A 66 21.55 4.76 2.85
N SER A 67 21.94 4.64 1.59
CA SER A 67 22.91 5.50 0.90
C SER A 67 22.22 6.27 -0.24
N GLY A 68 22.97 6.95 -1.08
CA GLY A 68 22.44 7.71 -2.23
C GLY A 68 21.33 8.68 -1.81
N PRO A 69 20.11 8.57 -2.38
CA PRO A 69 19.00 9.47 -2.07
C PRO A 69 18.48 9.32 -0.62
N ARG A 70 18.81 8.23 0.06
CA ARG A 70 18.37 7.92 1.43
C ARG A 70 16.86 7.98 1.54
N LEU A 71 16.17 7.10 0.82
CA LEU A 71 14.71 7.09 0.76
C LEU A 71 14.06 6.80 2.11
N ASN A 72 14.76 6.06 2.97
CA ASN A 72 14.33 5.72 4.33
C ASN A 72 12.98 5.00 4.38
N ALA A 73 12.73 4.15 3.38
CA ALA A 73 11.51 3.36 3.25
C ALA A 73 11.51 2.09 4.10
N VAL A 74 12.69 1.53 4.39
CA VAL A 74 12.89 0.31 5.18
C VAL A 74 13.40 0.69 6.56
N ARG A 75 12.57 0.54 7.60
CA ARG A 75 12.98 0.83 8.97
C ARG A 75 13.97 -0.21 9.50
N GLU A 76 13.66 -1.47 9.27
CA GLU A 76 14.46 -2.59 9.77
C GLU A 76 14.48 -3.74 8.75
N VAL A 77 15.67 -4.25 8.46
CA VAL A 77 15.85 -5.45 7.66
C VAL A 77 15.77 -6.67 8.57
N ASN A 78 15.10 -7.73 8.13
CA ASN A 78 15.04 -8.98 8.86
C ASN A 78 16.42 -9.67 8.82
N PRO A 79 17.10 -9.84 9.96
CA PRO A 79 18.44 -10.44 9.99
C PRO A 79 18.43 -11.92 9.55
N ASP A 80 17.29 -12.60 9.69
CA ASP A 80 17.16 -14.03 9.35
C ASP A 80 16.75 -14.26 7.89
N ALA A 81 16.36 -13.19 7.14
CA ALA A 81 15.86 -13.32 5.79
C ALA A 81 16.83 -14.05 4.83
N PRO A 82 18.16 -13.81 4.85
CA PRO A 82 19.08 -14.55 3.99
C PRO A 82 19.13 -16.05 4.30
N ALA A 83 19.10 -16.42 5.58
CA ALA A 83 19.10 -17.83 6.00
C ALA A 83 17.79 -18.54 5.61
N ILE A 84 16.64 -17.85 5.78
CA ILE A 84 15.32 -18.36 5.36
C ILE A 84 15.31 -18.58 3.84
N ALA A 85 15.80 -17.64 3.06
CA ALA A 85 15.87 -17.76 1.60
C ALA A 85 16.76 -18.96 1.17
N GLY A 86 17.94 -19.13 1.77
CA GLY A 86 18.82 -20.28 1.51
C GLY A 86 18.20 -21.62 1.88
N ALA A 87 17.42 -21.69 2.97
CA ALA A 87 16.67 -22.89 3.35
C ALA A 87 15.59 -23.25 2.33
N LEU A 88 14.88 -22.26 1.77
CA LEU A 88 13.90 -22.48 0.70
C LEU A 88 14.53 -23.05 -0.56
N ASP A 89 15.70 -22.54 -0.97
CA ASP A 89 16.45 -23.06 -2.14
C ASP A 89 16.86 -24.53 -1.95
N SER A 90 17.13 -24.93 -0.72
CA SER A 90 17.54 -26.30 -0.38
C SER A 90 16.37 -27.29 -0.30
N SER A 91 15.14 -26.81 -0.07
CA SER A 91 13.98 -27.66 0.25
C SER A 91 13.41 -28.43 -0.94
N LYS A 92 13.59 -27.96 -2.19
CA LYS A 92 13.08 -28.56 -3.44
C LYS A 92 11.68 -29.18 -3.30
N PRO A 93 10.64 -28.42 -2.95
CA PRO A 93 9.31 -28.98 -2.79
C PRO A 93 8.79 -29.55 -4.11
N ALA A 94 7.98 -30.61 -4.05
CA ALA A 94 7.35 -31.23 -5.21
C ALA A 94 6.46 -30.24 -5.98
N GLN A 95 5.88 -29.25 -5.27
CA GLN A 95 5.12 -28.14 -5.84
C GLN A 95 5.52 -26.85 -5.11
N ARG A 96 5.84 -25.81 -5.87
CA ARG A 96 6.13 -24.49 -5.32
C ARG A 96 4.86 -23.86 -4.73
N ARG A 97 5.00 -23.21 -3.57
CA ARG A 97 3.94 -22.42 -2.96
C ARG A 97 3.74 -21.11 -3.72
N ALA A 98 2.60 -20.47 -3.52
CA ALA A 98 2.18 -19.27 -4.27
C ALA A 98 3.16 -18.09 -4.21
N LEU A 99 3.97 -17.96 -3.14
CA LEU A 99 4.95 -16.87 -2.98
C LEU A 99 6.35 -17.42 -2.63
N GLU A 100 6.63 -18.66 -3.01
CA GLU A 100 7.89 -19.34 -2.67
C GLU A 100 9.13 -18.52 -3.06
N GLY A 101 9.88 -18.07 -2.04
CA GLY A 101 11.11 -17.32 -2.24
C GLY A 101 10.94 -15.85 -2.63
N ILE A 102 9.72 -15.31 -2.63
CA ILE A 102 9.44 -13.90 -2.97
C ILE A 102 9.68 -13.00 -1.75
N PRO A 103 10.60 -12.00 -1.84
CA PRO A 103 10.86 -11.05 -0.75
C PRO A 103 9.76 -9.99 -0.63
N ILE A 104 9.15 -9.90 0.56
CA ILE A 104 8.03 -8.99 0.86
C ILE A 104 8.34 -8.18 2.11
N LEU A 105 8.08 -6.86 2.08
CA LEU A 105 8.10 -5.99 3.25
C LEU A 105 6.73 -5.94 3.92
N VAL A 106 6.71 -5.81 5.24
CA VAL A 106 5.49 -5.53 6.00
C VAL A 106 5.62 -4.22 6.75
N LYS A 107 4.56 -3.41 6.77
CA LYS A 107 4.54 -2.13 7.49
C LYS A 107 4.83 -2.34 8.98
N ASP A 108 5.54 -1.43 9.61
CA ASP A 108 6.03 -1.58 10.99
C ASP A 108 4.96 -1.55 12.08
N ASN A 109 3.69 -1.48 11.72
CA ASN A 109 2.58 -1.74 12.63
C ASN A 109 2.02 -3.18 12.55
N ILE A 110 2.60 -4.04 11.70
CA ILE A 110 2.20 -5.44 11.51
C ILE A 110 3.15 -6.33 12.31
N ALA A 111 2.62 -7.11 13.24
CA ALA A 111 3.39 -7.97 14.14
C ALA A 111 4.12 -9.09 13.40
N THR A 112 5.39 -9.31 13.78
CA THR A 112 6.20 -10.46 13.36
C THR A 112 6.84 -11.08 14.60
N ALA A 113 6.73 -12.42 14.76
CA ALA A 113 7.29 -13.17 15.89
C ALA A 113 8.70 -13.71 15.55
N ASP A 114 9.54 -12.85 15.04
CA ASP A 114 10.94 -13.13 14.74
C ASP A 114 11.85 -12.11 15.44
N GLY A 115 13.10 -11.98 14.99
CA GLY A 115 14.05 -11.02 15.56
C GLY A 115 13.68 -9.55 15.39
N GLN A 116 12.66 -9.21 14.59
CA GLN A 116 12.30 -7.83 14.26
C GLN A 116 11.41 -7.18 15.32
N HIS A 117 11.41 -5.83 15.32
CA HIS A 117 10.55 -5.02 16.17
C HIS A 117 9.24 -4.69 15.48
N THR A 118 8.20 -4.38 16.26
CA THR A 118 6.90 -3.88 15.81
C THR A 118 6.59 -2.63 16.61
N THR A 119 6.82 -1.46 16.02
CA THR A 119 6.94 -0.21 16.78
C THR A 119 5.93 0.87 16.38
N ALA A 120 5.19 0.69 15.27
CA ALA A 120 4.40 1.76 14.66
C ALA A 120 5.22 3.06 14.42
N GLY A 121 6.56 2.96 14.32
CA GLY A 121 7.47 4.09 14.15
C GLY A 121 7.69 4.92 15.41
N SER A 122 7.20 4.49 16.58
CA SER A 122 7.23 5.27 17.82
C SER A 122 8.43 4.94 18.70
N LEU A 123 9.06 5.97 19.25
CA LEU A 123 10.09 5.83 20.30
C LEU A 123 9.56 5.10 21.54
N ALA A 124 8.29 5.28 21.89
CA ALA A 124 7.67 4.59 23.02
C ALA A 124 7.66 3.07 22.86
N LEU A 125 7.65 2.58 21.61
CA LEU A 125 7.64 1.17 21.27
C LEU A 125 8.97 0.71 20.63
N ALA A 126 10.06 1.45 20.79
CA ALA A 126 11.33 1.19 20.11
C ALA A 126 11.86 -0.25 20.29
N ASN A 127 11.64 -0.84 21.47
CA ASN A 127 12.00 -2.22 21.79
C ASN A 127 10.82 -3.19 21.66
N GLY A 128 9.67 -2.72 21.17
CA GLY A 128 8.44 -3.49 21.06
C GLY A 128 8.60 -4.65 20.12
N ARG A 129 8.18 -5.85 20.55
CA ARG A 129 8.14 -7.10 19.78
C ARG A 129 6.75 -7.70 19.90
N ALA A 130 6.45 -8.69 19.08
CA ALA A 130 5.19 -9.39 19.14
C ALA A 130 5.36 -10.81 19.73
N LYS A 131 4.34 -11.27 20.45
CA LYS A 131 4.29 -12.65 21.00
C LYS A 131 4.11 -13.70 19.90
N ARG A 132 3.49 -13.33 18.79
CA ARG A 132 3.19 -14.18 17.63
C ARG A 132 3.09 -13.34 16.35
N ASP A 133 3.18 -13.98 15.20
CA ASP A 133 2.96 -13.33 13.90
C ASP A 133 1.51 -12.80 13.80
N ALA A 134 1.33 -11.66 13.16
CA ALA A 134 0.01 -11.25 12.68
C ALA A 134 -0.50 -12.28 11.66
N THR A 135 -1.81 -12.51 11.58
CA THR A 135 -2.39 -13.48 10.65
C THR A 135 -1.96 -13.25 9.20
N VAL A 136 -1.81 -11.99 8.78
CA VAL A 136 -1.29 -11.67 7.43
C VAL A 136 0.15 -12.15 7.23
N VAL A 137 0.99 -12.13 8.26
CA VAL A 137 2.37 -12.61 8.21
C VAL A 137 2.41 -14.14 8.20
N GLU A 138 1.62 -14.80 9.04
CA GLU A 138 1.48 -16.27 9.04
C GLU A 138 1.10 -16.79 7.64
N ARG A 139 0.14 -16.12 6.97
CA ARG A 139 -0.30 -16.48 5.63
C ARG A 139 0.78 -16.26 4.58
N LEU A 140 1.50 -15.14 4.64
CA LEU A 140 2.62 -14.88 3.74
C LEU A 140 3.72 -15.94 3.88
N ARG A 141 4.12 -16.26 5.12
CA ARG A 141 5.12 -17.32 5.41
C ARG A 141 4.60 -18.69 4.96
N GLY A 142 3.32 -19.00 5.23
CA GLY A 142 2.67 -20.23 4.76
C GLY A 142 2.66 -20.36 3.25
N ALA A 143 2.53 -19.26 2.52
CA ALA A 143 2.64 -19.21 1.06
C ALA A 143 4.09 -19.22 0.54
N GLY A 144 5.11 -19.23 1.42
CA GLY A 144 6.52 -19.30 1.06
C GLY A 144 7.21 -17.95 0.87
N ALA A 145 6.56 -16.84 1.18
CA ALA A 145 7.18 -15.53 1.13
C ALA A 145 8.32 -15.41 2.17
N VAL A 146 9.35 -14.66 1.81
CA VAL A 146 10.40 -14.26 2.75
C VAL A 146 10.09 -12.86 3.24
N ILE A 147 9.85 -12.70 4.54
CA ILE A 147 9.67 -11.37 5.14
C ILE A 147 11.04 -10.67 5.16
N LEU A 148 11.20 -9.73 4.22
CA LEU A 148 12.45 -9.00 4.00
C LEU A 148 12.76 -8.03 5.15
N GLY A 149 11.73 -7.46 5.77
CA GLY A 149 11.88 -6.48 6.83
C GLY A 149 10.61 -5.70 7.12
N LYS A 150 10.77 -4.65 7.94
CA LYS A 150 9.74 -3.70 8.32
C LYS A 150 9.83 -2.44 7.47
N ALA A 151 8.74 -2.09 6.79
CA ALA A 151 8.63 -0.83 6.08
C ALA A 151 8.33 0.31 7.05
N ASN A 152 9.01 1.44 6.87
CA ASN A 152 8.78 2.66 7.63
C ASN A 152 7.39 3.24 7.33
N LEU A 153 6.89 4.12 8.20
CA LEU A 153 5.51 4.59 8.13
C LEU A 153 5.40 5.99 8.74
N THR A 154 4.24 6.64 8.58
CA THR A 154 3.88 7.77 9.44
C THR A 154 3.53 7.23 10.82
N GLU A 155 4.09 7.81 11.88
CA GLU A 155 3.99 7.32 13.26
C GLU A 155 2.54 7.03 13.67
N PHE A 156 2.32 5.84 14.30
CA PHE A 156 1.01 5.33 14.66
C PHE A 156 -0.01 5.44 13.52
N ALA A 157 0.44 5.10 12.30
CA ALA A 157 -0.38 5.18 11.09
C ALA A 157 -1.03 6.56 10.87
N ASN A 158 -0.34 7.65 11.27
CA ASN A 158 -0.75 9.05 11.14
C ASN A 158 -1.86 9.49 12.11
N ILE A 159 -1.97 8.84 13.27
CA ILE A 159 -2.99 9.19 14.29
C ILE A 159 -2.40 9.86 15.55
N LEU A 160 -1.08 10.12 15.59
CA LEU A 160 -0.46 10.74 16.75
C LEU A 160 -0.83 12.22 16.88
N ALA A 161 -0.68 12.98 15.79
CA ALA A 161 -0.88 14.43 15.76
C ALA A 161 -1.41 14.91 14.40
N ILE A 162 -2.15 16.05 14.40
CA ILE A 162 -2.82 16.60 13.23
C ILE A 162 -1.81 17.06 12.16
N ASP A 163 -0.77 17.80 12.56
CA ASP A 163 0.16 18.46 11.65
C ASP A 163 1.39 17.62 11.30
N MET A 164 1.39 16.34 11.63
CA MET A 164 2.50 15.45 11.34
C MET A 164 2.57 15.15 9.83
N PRO A 165 3.70 15.42 9.16
CA PRO A 165 3.83 15.16 7.73
C PRO A 165 3.83 13.67 7.43
N ALA A 166 3.21 13.31 6.29
CA ALA A 166 3.19 11.92 5.82
C ALA A 166 4.61 11.36 5.69
N GLY A 167 4.81 10.16 6.21
CA GLY A 167 6.09 9.46 6.19
C GLY A 167 7.05 9.81 7.34
N TYR A 168 6.68 10.69 8.26
CA TYR A 168 7.49 10.98 9.44
C TYR A 168 7.15 10.06 10.62
N SER A 169 8.19 9.63 11.33
CA SER A 169 8.04 8.95 12.62
C SER A 169 9.22 9.29 13.54
N SER A 170 8.97 9.36 14.85
CA SER A 170 10.00 9.72 15.85
C SER A 170 11.15 8.70 15.92
N LEU A 171 10.86 7.42 15.64
CA LEU A 171 11.86 6.36 15.63
C LEU A 171 12.51 6.19 14.25
N GLY A 172 11.72 6.25 13.16
CA GLY A 172 12.18 5.96 11.81
C GLY A 172 12.60 7.20 10.99
N GLY A 173 12.32 8.42 11.45
CA GLY A 173 12.57 9.64 10.67
C GLY A 173 11.62 9.80 9.47
N GLN A 174 12.04 10.61 8.49
CA GLN A 174 11.22 10.96 7.33
C GLN A 174 11.47 10.04 6.14
N VAL A 175 10.44 9.40 5.63
CA VAL A 175 10.42 8.69 4.32
C VAL A 175 10.36 9.73 3.21
N LYS A 176 11.13 9.53 2.13
CA LYS A 176 11.17 10.44 0.99
C LYS A 176 10.50 9.83 -0.25
N ASN A 177 9.93 10.70 -1.08
CA ASN A 177 9.35 10.26 -2.35
C ASN A 177 10.47 9.90 -3.35
N PRO A 178 10.46 8.72 -3.99
CA PRO A 178 11.54 8.29 -4.87
C PRO A 178 11.60 9.04 -6.20
N TYR A 179 10.54 9.78 -6.58
CA TYR A 179 10.53 10.64 -7.76
C TYR A 179 11.10 12.05 -7.48
N ALA A 180 11.01 12.50 -6.22
CA ALA A 180 11.52 13.80 -5.74
C ALA A 180 11.96 13.65 -4.28
N PRO A 181 13.19 13.16 -4.00
CA PRO A 181 13.64 12.84 -2.63
C PRO A 181 14.10 14.08 -1.85
N GLU A 182 13.98 15.27 -2.42
CA GLU A 182 14.39 16.53 -1.81
C GLU A 182 13.47 16.90 -0.64
N LEU A 183 14.06 17.51 0.39
CA LEU A 183 13.39 18.08 1.54
C LEU A 183 13.50 19.60 1.50
N ASP A 184 12.51 20.29 2.07
CA ASP A 184 12.58 21.72 2.31
C ASP A 184 13.48 22.07 3.52
N ASP A 185 13.64 23.37 3.81
CA ASP A 185 14.48 23.87 4.90
C ASP A 185 14.03 23.39 6.31
N LYS A 186 12.80 22.90 6.41
CA LYS A 186 12.24 22.33 7.65
C LYS A 186 12.37 20.82 7.71
N GLY A 187 12.97 20.19 6.68
CA GLY A 187 13.11 18.74 6.56
C GLY A 187 11.81 18.03 6.23
N VAL A 188 10.87 18.70 5.56
CA VAL A 188 9.62 18.13 5.04
C VAL A 188 9.78 17.86 3.53
N PRO A 189 9.32 16.71 3.01
CA PRO A 189 9.43 16.43 1.58
C PRO A 189 8.74 17.47 0.70
N ILE A 190 9.40 17.90 -0.37
CA ILE A 190 8.83 18.80 -1.37
C ILE A 190 7.65 18.13 -2.07
N VAL A 191 7.81 16.84 -2.41
CA VAL A 191 6.72 15.95 -2.82
C VAL A 191 6.54 14.90 -1.73
N LEU A 192 5.38 14.90 -1.10
CA LEU A 192 5.10 13.94 -0.02
C LEU A 192 5.13 12.50 -0.55
N PRO A 193 5.62 11.53 0.23
CA PRO A 193 5.55 10.10 -0.13
C PRO A 193 4.14 9.53 0.04
N GLY A 194 3.16 10.34 0.48
CA GLY A 194 1.89 9.85 0.97
C GLY A 194 2.03 9.06 2.28
N GLY A 195 0.92 8.71 2.88
CA GLY A 195 0.93 7.99 4.15
C GLY A 195 -0.46 7.43 4.51
N SER A 196 -0.44 6.59 5.52
CA SER A 196 0.65 6.26 6.43
C SER A 196 1.54 5.09 5.99
N SER A 197 1.21 4.29 4.97
CA SER A 197 2.04 3.18 4.46
C SER A 197 3.16 3.70 3.52
N SER A 198 3.84 4.77 3.92
CA SER A 198 4.81 5.51 3.11
C SER A 198 5.96 4.63 2.65
N GLY A 199 6.65 3.97 3.58
CA GLY A 199 7.78 3.10 3.27
C GLY A 199 7.38 1.90 2.44
N SER A 200 6.18 1.33 2.66
CA SER A 200 5.68 0.21 1.86
C SER A 200 5.53 0.59 0.39
N ALA A 201 4.94 1.76 0.10
CA ALA A 201 4.74 2.23 -1.28
C ALA A 201 6.07 2.66 -1.93
N VAL A 202 6.91 3.42 -1.21
CA VAL A 202 8.22 3.87 -1.68
C VAL A 202 9.12 2.67 -2.01
N ALA A 203 9.16 1.66 -1.14
CA ALA A 203 9.96 0.46 -1.36
C ALA A 203 9.57 -0.30 -2.63
N VAL A 204 8.26 -0.43 -2.90
CA VAL A 204 7.77 -1.09 -4.13
C VAL A 204 8.07 -0.25 -5.36
N ALA A 205 7.85 1.07 -5.31
CA ALA A 205 8.14 1.99 -6.41
C ALA A 205 9.63 1.99 -6.79
N ALA A 206 10.50 2.00 -5.78
CA ALA A 206 11.96 2.02 -5.93
C ALA A 206 12.61 0.66 -6.20
N GLY A 207 11.82 -0.43 -6.25
CA GLY A 207 12.33 -1.79 -6.45
C GLY A 207 13.19 -2.30 -5.29
N LEU A 208 12.87 -1.90 -4.05
CA LEU A 208 13.54 -2.37 -2.81
C LEU A 208 12.90 -3.66 -2.27
N ALA A 209 11.75 -4.05 -2.81
CA ALA A 209 11.06 -5.30 -2.54
C ALA A 209 10.22 -5.71 -3.74
N ALA A 210 9.83 -6.98 -3.82
CA ALA A 210 8.91 -7.47 -4.84
C ALA A 210 7.52 -6.88 -4.65
N ALA A 211 7.06 -6.83 -3.42
CA ALA A 211 5.80 -6.26 -2.97
C ALA A 211 5.89 -5.84 -1.49
N ALA A 212 4.88 -5.15 -1.00
CA ALA A 212 4.76 -4.84 0.42
C ALA A 212 3.31 -4.96 0.90
N ILE A 213 3.14 -5.17 2.21
CA ILE A 213 1.85 -5.07 2.89
C ILE A 213 1.82 -3.78 3.68
N GLY A 214 0.78 -3.00 3.46
CA GLY A 214 0.45 -1.82 4.23
C GLY A 214 -0.84 -2.00 5.03
N THR A 215 -1.28 -0.92 5.65
CA THR A 215 -2.57 -0.84 6.37
C THR A 215 -3.27 0.46 6.05
N GLU A 216 -4.59 0.44 6.10
CA GLU A 216 -5.42 1.63 5.94
C GLU A 216 -6.56 1.64 6.93
N THR A 217 -6.76 2.81 7.54
CA THR A 217 -7.98 3.18 8.25
C THR A 217 -8.80 4.13 7.39
N SER A 218 -8.12 5.15 6.78
CA SER A 218 -8.70 6.06 5.78
C SER A 218 -7.57 6.68 4.96
N GLY A 219 -7.35 6.21 3.73
CA GLY A 219 -6.36 6.73 2.78
C GLY A 219 -4.95 6.18 2.92
N SER A 220 -4.65 5.38 3.95
CA SER A 220 -3.26 4.99 4.27
C SER A 220 -2.66 3.90 3.36
N LEU A 221 -3.41 3.32 2.43
CA LEU A 221 -2.94 2.55 1.28
C LEU A 221 -3.06 3.38 0.00
N LEU A 222 -4.23 4.03 -0.18
CA LEU A 222 -4.56 4.77 -1.40
C LEU A 222 -3.65 5.99 -1.60
N SER A 223 -3.41 6.79 -0.55
CA SER A 223 -2.56 7.98 -0.61
C SER A 223 -1.11 7.66 -0.98
N PRO A 224 -0.39 6.76 -0.29
CA PRO A 224 0.98 6.45 -0.68
C PRO A 224 1.05 5.72 -2.02
N ALA A 225 0.07 4.91 -2.40
CA ALA A 225 0.06 4.28 -3.72
C ALA A 225 -0.06 5.32 -4.85
N THR A 226 -0.96 6.30 -4.71
CA THR A 226 -1.07 7.44 -5.65
C THR A 226 0.24 8.21 -5.80
N GLN A 227 0.87 8.58 -4.68
CA GLN A 227 2.07 9.42 -4.65
C GLN A 227 3.33 8.70 -5.16
N ASN A 228 3.33 7.38 -5.24
CA ASN A 228 4.48 6.57 -5.64
C ASN A 228 4.23 5.75 -6.91
N GLY A 229 3.11 5.94 -7.59
CA GLY A 229 2.82 5.25 -8.85
C GLY A 229 2.82 3.73 -8.71
N VAL A 230 2.21 3.22 -7.65
CA VAL A 230 2.04 1.78 -7.40
C VAL A 230 0.55 1.41 -7.28
N VAL A 231 0.25 0.15 -7.46
CA VAL A 231 -1.10 -0.40 -7.31
C VAL A 231 -1.34 -0.78 -5.85
N THR A 232 -2.55 -0.55 -5.36
CA THR A 232 -2.99 -1.09 -4.07
C THR A 232 -4.45 -1.52 -4.10
N VAL A 233 -4.77 -2.46 -3.24
CA VAL A 233 -6.14 -2.81 -2.89
C VAL A 233 -6.37 -2.50 -1.42
N LYS A 234 -7.26 -1.57 -1.13
CA LYS A 234 -7.91 -1.46 0.17
C LYS A 234 -9.12 -2.38 0.14
N PRO A 235 -9.08 -3.54 0.77
CA PRO A 235 -10.19 -4.48 0.66
C PRO A 235 -11.40 -4.06 1.51
N THR A 236 -12.50 -4.78 1.34
CA THR A 236 -13.63 -4.75 2.27
C THR A 236 -13.14 -5.06 3.67
N VAL A 237 -13.59 -4.31 4.67
CA VAL A 237 -13.30 -4.60 6.08
C VAL A 237 -13.80 -6.02 6.41
N GLY A 238 -12.89 -6.87 6.92
CA GLY A 238 -13.17 -8.29 7.15
C GLY A 238 -12.76 -9.23 6.00
N LEU A 239 -12.25 -8.72 4.86
CA LEU A 239 -11.65 -9.60 3.84
C LEU A 239 -10.29 -10.14 4.27
N ILE A 240 -9.49 -9.30 4.89
CA ILE A 240 -8.17 -9.64 5.45
C ILE A 240 -8.21 -9.40 6.95
N SER A 241 -7.72 -10.37 7.72
CA SER A 241 -7.64 -10.27 9.18
C SER A 241 -6.73 -9.13 9.63
N ARG A 242 -7.16 -8.42 10.69
CA ARG A 242 -6.41 -7.37 11.37
C ARG A 242 -5.71 -7.85 12.63
N ALA A 243 -5.86 -9.13 12.96
CA ALA A 243 -5.24 -9.72 14.16
C ALA A 243 -3.72 -9.57 14.10
N GLY A 244 -3.15 -8.92 15.13
CA GLY A 244 -1.72 -8.64 15.22
C GLY A 244 -1.27 -7.36 14.50
N ILE A 245 -2.19 -6.48 14.11
CA ILE A 245 -1.88 -5.15 13.57
C ILE A 245 -2.13 -4.11 14.65
N ILE A 246 -1.15 -3.23 14.93
CA ILE A 246 -1.34 -2.08 15.82
C ILE A 246 -2.46 -1.21 15.23
N PRO A 247 -3.59 -1.04 15.95
CA PRO A 247 -4.82 -0.49 15.39
C PRO A 247 -4.86 1.05 15.43
N ILE A 248 -5.78 1.60 14.63
CA ILE A 248 -6.39 2.91 14.86
C ILE A 248 -7.86 2.72 15.25
N ALA A 249 -8.64 2.05 14.39
CA ALA A 249 -10.09 1.94 14.55
C ALA A 249 -10.60 0.64 13.91
N HIS A 250 -11.05 -0.31 14.74
CA HIS A 250 -11.52 -1.62 14.27
C HIS A 250 -12.68 -1.54 13.27
N SER A 251 -13.45 -0.46 13.28
CA SER A 251 -14.57 -0.28 12.35
C SER A 251 -14.15 0.01 10.91
N GLN A 252 -12.88 0.42 10.68
CA GLN A 252 -12.38 0.86 9.37
C GLN A 252 -11.03 0.24 8.98
N ASP A 253 -10.24 -0.23 9.95
CA ASP A 253 -8.90 -0.78 9.71
C ASP A 253 -8.93 -1.99 8.79
N THR A 254 -7.96 -2.05 7.88
CA THR A 254 -7.67 -3.19 7.02
C THR A 254 -6.20 -3.23 6.63
N ALA A 255 -5.68 -4.42 6.32
CA ALA A 255 -4.41 -4.57 5.62
C ALA A 255 -4.66 -4.67 4.10
N GLY A 256 -3.64 -4.34 3.30
CA GLY A 256 -3.73 -4.49 1.87
C GLY A 256 -2.37 -4.55 1.18
N PRO A 257 -2.31 -5.16 -0.03
CA PRO A 257 -1.10 -5.25 -0.83
C PRO A 257 -0.76 -3.91 -1.49
N LEU A 258 0.54 -3.62 -1.59
CA LEU A 258 1.12 -2.59 -2.45
C LEU A 258 2.04 -3.30 -3.44
N THR A 259 1.81 -3.08 -4.74
CA THR A 259 2.45 -3.83 -5.83
C THR A 259 2.71 -2.94 -7.04
N ARG A 260 3.46 -3.44 -8.00
CA ARG A 260 3.69 -2.72 -9.26
C ARG A 260 2.60 -2.94 -10.30
N THR A 261 1.83 -4.04 -10.17
CA THR A 261 0.77 -4.42 -11.12
C THR A 261 -0.50 -4.87 -10.40
N VAL A 262 -1.65 -4.75 -11.08
CA VAL A 262 -2.94 -5.25 -10.59
C VAL A 262 -2.92 -6.78 -10.44
N ARG A 263 -2.20 -7.49 -11.32
CA ARG A 263 -2.05 -8.95 -11.23
C ARG A 263 -1.35 -9.36 -9.94
N ASP A 264 -0.26 -8.69 -9.56
CA ASP A 264 0.46 -8.98 -8.31
C ASP A 264 -0.42 -8.71 -7.07
N ALA A 265 -1.25 -7.66 -7.12
CA ALA A 265 -2.21 -7.38 -6.05
C ALA A 265 -3.25 -8.51 -5.91
N ALA A 266 -3.76 -9.04 -7.03
CA ALA A 266 -4.68 -10.17 -7.03
C ALA A 266 -4.03 -11.46 -6.50
N ILE A 267 -2.76 -11.74 -6.85
CA ILE A 267 -1.99 -12.87 -6.30
C ILE A 267 -1.87 -12.75 -4.78
N LEU A 268 -1.54 -11.56 -4.27
CA LEU A 268 -1.43 -11.35 -2.82
C LEU A 268 -2.79 -11.46 -2.11
N LEU A 269 -3.88 -10.98 -2.72
CA LEU A 269 -5.23 -11.15 -2.16
C LEU A 269 -5.61 -12.62 -2.02
N ASN A 270 -5.22 -13.50 -2.96
CA ASN A 270 -5.46 -14.94 -2.86
C ASN A 270 -4.83 -15.54 -1.61
N VAL A 271 -3.66 -15.04 -1.21
CA VAL A 271 -2.95 -15.49 -0.02
C VAL A 271 -3.54 -14.90 1.26
N LEU A 272 -3.88 -13.62 1.24
CA LEU A 272 -4.23 -12.86 2.45
C LEU A 272 -5.70 -13.02 2.86
N ALA A 273 -6.62 -13.12 1.89
CA ALA A 273 -8.06 -13.15 2.12
C ALA A 273 -8.51 -14.50 2.70
N ALA A 274 -8.85 -14.52 3.97
CA ALA A 274 -9.41 -15.71 4.61
C ALA A 274 -10.02 -15.40 5.99
N ALA A 275 -10.94 -16.25 6.44
CA ALA A 275 -11.52 -16.19 7.76
C ALA A 275 -10.45 -16.40 8.85
N ASP A 276 -10.62 -15.72 9.98
CA ASP A 276 -9.73 -15.77 11.12
C ASP A 276 -10.55 -15.67 12.41
N PRO A 277 -10.52 -16.68 13.29
CA PRO A 277 -11.20 -16.62 14.57
C PRO A 277 -10.73 -15.49 15.49
N LEU A 278 -9.52 -14.97 15.27
CA LEU A 278 -8.95 -13.84 16.03
C LEU A 278 -9.46 -12.47 15.57
N ASP A 279 -10.13 -12.40 14.41
CA ASP A 279 -10.76 -11.19 13.91
C ASP A 279 -12.21 -11.44 13.50
N PRO A 280 -13.19 -11.13 14.39
CA PRO A 280 -14.61 -11.37 14.13
C PRO A 280 -15.16 -10.71 12.86
N ALA A 281 -14.55 -9.64 12.36
CA ALA A 281 -14.99 -9.03 11.11
C ALA A 281 -14.85 -9.95 9.90
N THR A 282 -14.00 -10.99 9.99
CA THR A 282 -13.80 -11.96 8.91
C THR A 282 -14.87 -13.06 8.88
N ALA A 283 -15.80 -13.09 9.82
CA ALA A 283 -16.81 -14.16 9.93
C ALA A 283 -17.76 -14.22 8.71
N GLU A 284 -18.02 -13.07 8.07
CA GLU A 284 -18.90 -12.98 6.89
C GLU A 284 -18.12 -12.96 5.57
N LEU A 285 -16.88 -13.41 5.60
CA LEU A 285 -15.99 -13.39 4.43
C LEU A 285 -16.66 -13.95 3.17
N ARG A 286 -16.65 -13.14 2.11
CA ARG A 286 -17.07 -13.54 0.76
C ARG A 286 -15.91 -13.29 -0.22
N ARG A 287 -15.44 -14.36 -0.85
CA ARG A 287 -14.33 -14.26 -1.80
C ARG A 287 -14.48 -15.29 -2.92
N PRO A 288 -13.96 -15.00 -4.14
CA PRO A 288 -13.81 -16.03 -5.17
C PRO A 288 -12.74 -17.04 -4.76
N ALA A 289 -12.69 -18.16 -5.45
CA ALA A 289 -11.60 -19.13 -5.28
C ALA A 289 -10.24 -18.53 -5.70
N ASP A 290 -10.25 -17.70 -6.73
CA ASP A 290 -9.06 -17.06 -7.29
C ASP A 290 -9.39 -15.65 -7.82
N TYR A 291 -8.76 -14.62 -7.24
CA TYR A 291 -8.90 -13.22 -7.69
C TYR A 291 -8.26 -12.97 -9.06
N THR A 292 -7.26 -13.76 -9.46
CA THR A 292 -6.62 -13.59 -10.78
C THR A 292 -7.55 -13.99 -11.91
N SER A 293 -8.58 -14.81 -11.65
CA SER A 293 -9.60 -15.17 -12.64
C SER A 293 -10.48 -13.99 -13.08
N ALA A 294 -10.52 -12.92 -12.30
CA ALA A 294 -11.25 -11.70 -12.62
C ALA A 294 -10.49 -10.76 -13.59
N LEU A 295 -9.22 -11.02 -13.85
CA LEU A 295 -8.36 -10.13 -14.64
C LEU A 295 -8.64 -10.29 -16.14
N ASP A 296 -9.42 -9.37 -16.68
CA ASP A 296 -9.82 -9.31 -18.08
C ASP A 296 -9.37 -7.98 -18.71
N LYS A 297 -8.57 -8.02 -19.78
CA LYS A 297 -8.12 -6.82 -20.49
C LYS A 297 -9.26 -6.06 -21.19
N ASP A 298 -10.36 -6.74 -21.48
CA ASP A 298 -11.58 -6.18 -22.07
C ASP A 298 -12.63 -5.82 -21.00
N GLY A 299 -12.27 -5.88 -19.73
CA GLY A 299 -13.15 -5.73 -18.56
C GLY A 299 -13.85 -4.38 -18.41
N LEU A 300 -13.45 -3.35 -19.19
CA LEU A 300 -14.10 -2.05 -19.24
C LEU A 300 -15.27 -2.00 -20.24
N LYS A 301 -15.39 -2.93 -21.17
CA LYS A 301 -16.49 -2.96 -22.15
C LYS A 301 -17.84 -3.11 -21.45
N GLY A 302 -18.72 -2.10 -21.64
CA GLY A 302 -20.05 -2.07 -21.06
C GLY A 302 -20.08 -1.76 -19.57
N ALA A 303 -18.94 -1.54 -18.91
CA ALA A 303 -18.89 -1.13 -17.50
C ALA A 303 -19.49 0.26 -17.33
N ARG A 304 -20.24 0.47 -16.24
CA ARG A 304 -20.83 1.76 -15.87
C ARG A 304 -20.10 2.35 -14.68
N ILE A 305 -19.39 3.44 -14.89
CA ILE A 305 -18.50 4.06 -13.89
C ILE A 305 -19.03 5.42 -13.51
N GLY A 306 -19.35 5.61 -12.23
CA GLY A 306 -19.75 6.89 -11.66
C GLY A 306 -18.53 7.81 -11.47
N VAL A 307 -18.65 9.04 -11.93
CA VAL A 307 -17.73 10.14 -11.65
C VAL A 307 -18.49 11.14 -10.78
N PRO A 308 -18.16 11.28 -9.48
CA PRO A 308 -18.88 12.18 -8.58
C PRO A 308 -18.50 13.64 -8.86
N SER A 309 -19.01 14.16 -9.97
CA SER A 309 -18.83 15.52 -10.46
C SER A 309 -19.97 15.83 -11.43
N ASP A 310 -20.94 16.60 -10.99
CA ASP A 310 -22.06 17.03 -11.81
C ASP A 310 -21.78 18.43 -12.39
N PRO A 311 -21.59 18.57 -13.71
CA PRO A 311 -21.35 19.88 -14.33
C PRO A 311 -22.54 20.86 -14.16
N SER A 312 -23.74 20.35 -13.89
CA SER A 312 -24.93 21.19 -13.62
C SER A 312 -25.01 21.69 -12.18
N ASP A 313 -24.22 21.09 -11.27
CA ASP A 313 -24.15 21.46 -9.84
C ASP A 313 -22.68 21.57 -9.35
N PRO A 314 -21.90 22.50 -9.91
CA PRO A 314 -20.47 22.63 -9.60
C PRO A 314 -20.20 23.11 -8.16
N GLY A 315 -21.19 23.65 -7.47
CA GLY A 315 -21.09 24.07 -6.07
C GLY A 315 -20.98 22.90 -5.09
N ASN A 316 -21.41 21.70 -5.51
CA ASN A 316 -21.36 20.46 -4.73
C ASN A 316 -20.39 19.44 -5.31
N ASP A 317 -19.41 19.85 -6.12
CA ASP A 317 -18.34 18.98 -6.63
C ASP A 317 -17.18 18.92 -5.62
N PHE A 318 -17.27 18.00 -4.65
CA PHE A 318 -16.28 17.86 -3.58
C PHE A 318 -15.01 17.10 -3.96
N TYR A 319 -15.07 16.28 -5.00
CA TYR A 319 -13.96 15.39 -5.36
C TYR A 319 -13.15 15.89 -6.55
N TYR A 320 -13.79 16.43 -7.57
CA TYR A 320 -13.15 16.90 -8.80
C TYR A 320 -12.97 18.42 -8.83
N GLY A 321 -13.90 19.18 -8.25
CA GLY A 321 -13.86 20.64 -8.19
C GLY A 321 -12.61 21.21 -7.53
N PRO A 322 -12.12 20.66 -6.39
CA PRO A 322 -10.90 21.12 -5.72
C PRO A 322 -9.58 20.74 -6.41
N LEU A 323 -9.62 19.94 -7.48
CA LEU A 323 -8.38 19.45 -8.11
C LEU A 323 -7.53 20.59 -8.70
N PRO A 324 -6.22 20.61 -8.42
CA PRO A 324 -5.30 21.46 -9.16
C PRO A 324 -5.39 21.18 -10.66
N PRO A 325 -5.25 22.19 -11.52
CA PRO A 325 -5.45 22.04 -12.97
C PRO A 325 -4.68 20.88 -13.62
N ARG A 326 -3.48 20.59 -13.11
CA ARG A 326 -2.62 19.50 -13.61
C ARG A 326 -3.14 18.13 -13.20
N ALA A 327 -3.62 17.97 -11.97
CA ALA A 327 -4.27 16.73 -11.52
C ALA A 327 -5.62 16.52 -12.24
N ALA A 328 -6.38 17.61 -12.45
CA ALA A 328 -7.60 17.59 -13.25
C ALA A 328 -7.33 17.14 -14.71
N ALA A 329 -6.17 17.49 -15.29
CA ALA A 329 -5.77 17.02 -16.62
C ALA A 329 -5.58 15.50 -16.62
N VAL A 330 -4.84 14.93 -15.65
CA VAL A 330 -4.66 13.48 -15.53
C VAL A 330 -6.01 12.77 -15.41
N MET A 331 -6.94 13.32 -14.65
CA MET A 331 -8.28 12.72 -14.49
C MET A 331 -9.13 12.82 -15.77
N ARG A 332 -9.04 13.92 -16.55
CA ARG A 332 -9.68 14.00 -17.87
C ARG A 332 -9.16 12.93 -18.83
N ASP A 333 -7.82 12.75 -18.87
CA ASP A 333 -7.20 11.73 -19.73
C ASP A 333 -7.58 10.32 -19.26
N THR A 334 -7.67 10.09 -17.94
CA THR A 334 -8.15 8.85 -17.34
C THR A 334 -9.58 8.54 -17.79
N ILE A 335 -10.49 9.49 -17.69
CA ILE A 335 -11.90 9.32 -18.09
C ILE A 335 -11.99 9.04 -19.58
N ALA A 336 -11.25 9.78 -20.41
CA ALA A 336 -11.20 9.54 -21.85
C ALA A 336 -10.67 8.14 -22.20
N ALA A 337 -9.66 7.64 -21.47
CA ALA A 337 -9.16 6.28 -21.65
C ALA A 337 -10.20 5.21 -21.29
N LEU A 338 -10.97 5.41 -20.22
CA LEU A 338 -12.06 4.52 -19.83
C LEU A 338 -13.17 4.46 -20.91
N GLU A 339 -13.59 5.62 -21.42
CA GLU A 339 -14.58 5.71 -22.51
C GLU A 339 -14.07 5.06 -23.80
N ALA A 340 -12.79 5.27 -24.15
CA ALA A 340 -12.16 4.64 -25.31
C ALA A 340 -12.12 3.10 -25.22
N GLN A 341 -12.09 2.54 -24.00
CA GLN A 341 -12.17 1.10 -23.74
C GLN A 341 -13.62 0.58 -23.61
N GLY A 342 -14.62 1.43 -23.88
CA GLY A 342 -16.03 1.05 -23.92
C GLY A 342 -16.77 1.14 -22.59
N ALA A 343 -16.24 1.83 -21.60
CA ALA A 343 -16.98 2.14 -20.39
C ALA A 343 -17.97 3.29 -20.61
N THR A 344 -19.11 3.24 -19.92
CA THR A 344 -20.05 4.35 -19.83
C THR A 344 -19.77 5.17 -18.59
N ILE A 345 -19.48 6.46 -18.76
CA ILE A 345 -19.25 7.39 -17.65
C ILE A 345 -20.56 8.07 -17.27
N VAL A 346 -20.90 8.00 -15.99
CA VAL A 346 -22.08 8.65 -15.41
C VAL A 346 -21.60 9.76 -14.48
N ARG A 347 -21.96 11.02 -14.79
CA ARG A 347 -21.59 12.19 -14.00
C ARG A 347 -22.76 12.61 -13.14
N ALA A 348 -22.60 12.50 -11.83
CA ALA A 348 -23.57 12.96 -10.84
C ALA A 348 -22.89 13.02 -9.46
N ASN A 349 -23.32 13.91 -8.59
CA ASN A 349 -22.78 14.03 -7.24
C ASN A 349 -23.29 12.90 -6.34
N ILE A 350 -22.46 12.43 -5.39
CA ILE A 350 -22.91 11.48 -4.38
C ILE A 350 -23.86 12.22 -3.41
N PRO A 351 -25.05 11.70 -3.09
CA PRO A 351 -26.05 12.43 -2.31
C PRO A 351 -25.58 12.94 -0.94
N THR A 352 -24.55 12.30 -0.37
CA THR A 352 -24.01 12.59 0.97
C THR A 352 -22.57 13.10 0.97
N GLU A 353 -22.02 13.47 -0.17
CA GLU A 353 -20.62 13.91 -0.22
C GLU A 353 -20.35 15.11 0.67
N GLY A 354 -21.27 16.05 0.79
CA GLY A 354 -21.23 17.15 1.74
C GLY A 354 -21.26 16.73 3.22
N TRP A 355 -21.65 15.50 3.53
CA TRP A 355 -21.72 14.98 4.91
C TRP A 355 -20.46 14.20 5.31
N ILE A 356 -19.87 13.44 4.39
CA ILE A 356 -18.94 12.34 4.70
C ILE A 356 -17.57 12.51 4.05
N GLY A 357 -17.48 13.24 2.95
CA GLY A 357 -16.27 13.30 2.15
C GLY A 357 -15.74 14.69 1.86
N GLY A 358 -16.53 15.72 2.16
CA GLY A 358 -16.17 17.11 1.86
C GLY A 358 -15.20 17.72 2.87
N PRO A 359 -14.41 18.73 2.46
CA PRO A 359 -13.58 19.51 3.38
C PRO A 359 -14.44 20.14 4.47
N GLY A 360 -14.25 19.76 5.72
CA GLY A 360 -14.95 20.31 6.88
C GLY A 360 -16.13 19.49 7.41
N THR A 361 -16.42 18.35 6.82
CA THR A 361 -17.55 17.48 7.21
C THR A 361 -17.14 16.25 8.04
N ASP A 362 -15.84 15.95 8.16
CA ASP A 362 -15.39 15.07 9.23
C ASP A 362 -15.78 15.72 10.54
N MET A 363 -16.59 15.01 11.33
CA MET A 363 -17.16 15.54 12.56
C MET A 363 -16.03 16.10 13.41
N ALA A 364 -16.06 17.42 13.60
CA ALA A 364 -15.02 18.15 14.26
C ALA A 364 -14.92 17.71 15.72
N ILE A 365 -13.83 17.04 16.06
CA ILE A 365 -13.46 16.86 17.46
C ILE A 365 -12.94 18.20 17.93
N LEU A 366 -13.62 18.78 18.91
CA LEU A 366 -13.07 19.93 19.59
C LEU A 366 -11.71 19.54 20.18
N ASN A 367 -10.67 20.24 19.78
CA ASN A 367 -9.35 20.04 20.34
C ASN A 367 -9.40 20.28 21.85
N ARG A 368 -9.30 19.18 22.61
CA ARG A 368 -9.35 19.24 24.10
C ARG A 368 -7.98 19.52 24.70
N ASN A 369 -6.93 19.60 23.87
CA ASN A 369 -5.60 19.97 24.37
C ASN A 369 -5.45 21.51 24.37
N PRO A 370 -5.39 22.15 25.56
CA PRO A 370 -5.25 23.61 25.67
C PRO A 370 -3.90 24.15 25.19
N GLU A 371 -2.89 23.27 25.02
CA GLU A 371 -1.54 23.65 24.59
C GLU A 371 -1.34 23.50 23.08
N SER A 372 -2.30 22.91 22.36
CA SER A 372 -2.20 22.76 20.90
C SER A 372 -2.26 24.12 20.19
N PRO A 373 -1.45 24.36 19.15
CA PRO A 373 -1.54 25.56 18.33
C PRO A 373 -2.91 25.70 17.64
N THR A 374 -3.68 24.62 17.52
CA THR A 374 -5.02 24.59 16.94
C THR A 374 -6.14 24.59 18.00
N LYS A 375 -5.84 24.90 19.25
CA LYS A 375 -6.75 24.81 20.41
C LYS A 375 -8.13 25.45 20.25
N ASN A 376 -8.28 26.37 19.36
CA ASN A 376 -9.54 27.07 19.05
C ASN A 376 -10.11 26.67 17.68
N GLN A 377 -9.54 25.66 17.00
CA GLN A 377 -10.06 25.13 15.75
C GLN A 377 -10.59 23.72 15.96
N PRO A 378 -11.70 23.34 15.31
CA PRO A 378 -12.15 21.96 15.35
C PRO A 378 -11.06 21.07 14.73
N ALA A 379 -10.61 20.08 15.48
CA ALA A 379 -9.72 19.04 14.96
C ALA A 379 -10.47 18.22 13.93
N ARG A 380 -10.02 18.23 12.67
CA ARG A 380 -10.64 17.50 11.57
C ARG A 380 -10.25 16.02 11.60
N ARG A 381 -10.58 15.33 12.70
CA ARG A 381 -10.42 13.88 12.79
C ARG A 381 -11.77 13.24 13.07
N PRO A 382 -12.08 12.08 12.47
CA PRO A 382 -13.32 11.39 12.74
C PRO A 382 -13.43 11.05 14.22
N ILE A 383 -14.56 11.37 14.84
CA ILE A 383 -14.84 11.04 16.25
C ILE A 383 -14.59 9.55 16.50
N VAL A 384 -15.05 8.70 15.58
CA VAL A 384 -14.90 7.25 15.66
C VAL A 384 -13.43 6.83 15.90
N PHE A 385 -12.46 7.45 15.21
CA PHE A 385 -11.03 7.11 15.41
C PHE A 385 -10.54 7.41 16.83
N VAL A 386 -10.94 8.56 17.37
CA VAL A 386 -10.50 8.97 18.71
C VAL A 386 -11.03 8.02 19.78
N TYR A 387 -12.26 7.56 19.64
CA TYR A 387 -12.87 6.65 20.61
C TYR A 387 -12.33 5.22 20.48
N GLU A 388 -12.25 4.69 19.26
CA GLU A 388 -11.78 3.33 19.02
C GLU A 388 -10.29 3.18 19.30
N LEU A 389 -9.47 4.22 19.05
CA LEU A 389 -8.02 4.19 19.27
C LEU A 389 -7.64 3.78 20.70
N LYS A 390 -8.23 4.42 21.72
CA LYS A 390 -7.92 4.07 23.12
C LYS A 390 -8.31 2.65 23.44
N HIS A 391 -9.52 2.25 23.03
CA HIS A 391 -10.03 0.90 23.25
C HIS A 391 -9.13 -0.14 22.59
N ASP A 392 -8.89 -0.01 21.30
CA ASP A 392 -8.24 -1.04 20.50
C ASP A 392 -6.73 -1.11 20.78
N LEU A 393 -6.07 0.04 20.95
CA LEU A 393 -4.62 0.09 21.24
C LEU A 393 -4.32 -0.54 22.61
N ASN A 394 -5.14 -0.28 23.63
CA ASN A 394 -4.97 -0.89 24.94
C ASN A 394 -5.08 -2.42 24.85
N LEU A 395 -6.05 -2.95 24.10
CA LEU A 395 -6.17 -4.39 23.88
C LEU A 395 -4.96 -4.95 23.13
N TYR A 396 -4.48 -4.28 22.09
CA TYR A 396 -3.30 -4.72 21.36
C TYR A 396 -2.06 -4.79 22.27
N LEU A 397 -1.82 -3.77 23.07
CA LEU A 397 -0.65 -3.70 23.97
C LEU A 397 -0.65 -4.84 25.00
N LEU A 398 -1.82 -5.23 25.50
CA LEU A 398 -1.99 -6.34 26.45
C LEU A 398 -1.83 -7.72 25.79
N ASP A 399 -2.45 -7.92 24.64
CA ASP A 399 -2.55 -9.24 24.02
C ASP A 399 -1.35 -9.58 23.11
N TRP A 400 -0.81 -8.60 22.39
CA TRP A 400 0.18 -8.83 21.33
C TRP A 400 1.58 -8.36 21.68
N ALA A 401 1.71 -7.22 22.39
CA ALA A 401 3.01 -6.60 22.62
C ALA A 401 3.83 -7.34 23.68
N THR A 402 5.13 -7.38 23.44
CA THR A 402 6.18 -7.80 24.39
C THR A 402 7.41 -6.92 24.17
N GLY A 403 8.45 -7.04 25.00
CA GLY A 403 9.67 -6.22 24.89
C GLY A 403 9.46 -4.72 25.14
N THR A 404 8.29 -4.32 25.61
CA THR A 404 7.96 -2.94 25.98
C THR A 404 7.24 -2.92 27.33
N GLU A 405 7.36 -1.81 28.06
CA GLU A 405 6.63 -1.57 29.31
C GLU A 405 5.26 -0.89 29.07
N MET A 406 5.00 -0.42 27.85
CA MET A 406 3.73 0.21 27.49
C MET A 406 2.59 -0.82 27.55
N ARG A 407 1.53 -0.51 28.31
CA ARG A 407 0.33 -1.36 28.50
C ARG A 407 -0.95 -0.63 28.10
N SER A 408 -0.86 0.68 27.89
CA SER A 408 -2.01 1.52 27.59
C SER A 408 -1.60 2.73 26.76
N LEU A 409 -2.59 3.40 26.16
CA LEU A 409 -2.41 4.70 25.51
C LEU A 409 -1.86 5.74 26.51
N ALA A 410 -2.32 5.71 27.77
CA ALA A 410 -1.82 6.59 28.83
C ALA A 410 -0.30 6.45 29.05
N ASP A 411 0.24 5.22 29.03
CA ASP A 411 1.67 4.98 29.18
C ASP A 411 2.45 5.59 28.02
N ILE A 412 1.96 5.47 26.79
CA ILE A 412 2.59 6.05 25.61
C ILE A 412 2.55 7.57 25.66
N VAL A 413 1.42 8.17 26.05
CA VAL A 413 1.27 9.62 26.22
C VAL A 413 2.26 10.14 27.26
N ALA A 414 2.40 9.45 28.41
CA ALA A 414 3.34 9.82 29.47
C ALA A 414 4.80 9.67 29.02
N PHE A 415 5.14 8.57 28.33
CA PHE A 415 6.47 8.38 27.76
C PHE A 415 6.84 9.49 26.79
N ASN A 416 5.93 9.83 25.87
CA ASN A 416 6.16 10.88 24.89
C ASN A 416 6.36 12.25 25.57
N ALA A 417 5.58 12.56 26.59
CA ALA A 417 5.73 13.80 27.36
C ALA A 417 7.08 13.87 28.08
N ALA A 418 7.56 12.75 28.65
CA ALA A 418 8.87 12.67 29.30
C ALA A 418 10.05 12.73 28.31
N ASN A 419 9.82 12.46 27.00
CA ASN A 419 10.81 12.47 25.93
C ASN A 419 10.43 13.46 24.81
N ALA A 420 9.85 14.60 25.18
CA ALA A 420 9.18 15.51 24.23
C ALA A 420 10.11 16.06 23.14
N ASP A 421 11.38 16.29 23.44
CA ASP A 421 12.41 16.75 22.51
C ASP A 421 12.63 15.79 21.33
N ARG A 422 12.41 14.49 21.53
CA ARG A 422 12.61 13.43 20.52
C ARG A 422 11.30 12.87 19.98
N ALA A 423 10.27 12.74 20.83
CA ALA A 423 9.02 12.08 20.48
C ALA A 423 7.95 13.05 19.96
N LEU A 424 7.97 14.33 20.34
CA LEU A 424 6.85 15.26 20.10
C LEU A 424 7.19 16.42 19.15
N ARG A 425 8.01 16.18 18.13
CA ARG A 425 8.30 17.21 17.11
C ARG A 425 7.04 17.87 16.53
N PHE A 426 5.95 17.11 16.40
CA PHE A 426 4.67 17.57 15.87
C PHE A 426 3.53 17.48 16.90
N GLY A 427 3.83 17.20 18.16
CA GLY A 427 2.85 17.04 19.24
C GLY A 427 2.21 15.65 19.28
N GLN A 428 1.16 15.51 20.11
CA GLN A 428 0.34 14.29 20.29
C GLN A 428 -1.13 14.63 20.61
N ASP A 429 -1.65 15.65 19.97
CA ASP A 429 -2.98 16.20 20.27
C ASP A 429 -4.12 15.20 20.06
N ILE A 430 -3.99 14.29 19.07
CA ILE A 430 -5.00 13.26 18.83
C ILE A 430 -4.93 12.18 19.93
N PHE A 431 -3.74 11.78 20.36
CA PHE A 431 -3.57 10.84 21.47
C PHE A 431 -4.15 11.40 22.78
N LEU A 432 -3.94 12.68 23.05
CA LEU A 432 -4.54 13.35 24.20
C LEU A 432 -6.06 13.39 24.13
N ALA A 433 -6.62 13.64 22.94
CA ALA A 433 -8.06 13.59 22.71
C ALA A 433 -8.61 12.16 22.92
N ALA A 434 -7.92 11.14 22.42
CA ALA A 434 -8.31 9.75 22.60
C ALA A 434 -8.21 9.32 24.08
N GLU A 435 -7.15 9.71 24.79
CA GLU A 435 -7.00 9.39 26.21
C GLU A 435 -8.09 10.03 27.08
N ALA A 436 -8.63 11.18 26.66
CA ALA A 436 -9.74 11.83 27.35
C ALA A 436 -11.10 11.11 27.23
N THR A 437 -11.24 10.12 26.34
CA THR A 437 -12.44 9.28 26.22
C THR A 437 -12.50 8.22 27.33
N ARG A 438 -13.65 7.62 27.55
CA ARG A 438 -13.79 6.51 28.53
C ARG A 438 -13.09 5.23 28.09
N GLY A 439 -12.97 5.00 26.78
CA GLY A 439 -12.33 3.83 26.21
C GLY A 439 -13.18 2.53 26.24
N ASP A 440 -14.46 2.63 26.61
CA ASP A 440 -15.42 1.51 26.65
C ASP A 440 -16.45 1.56 25.50
N LEU A 441 -16.34 2.55 24.61
CA LEU A 441 -17.18 2.77 23.44
C LEU A 441 -18.69 3.00 23.78
N SER A 442 -19.01 3.34 25.03
CA SER A 442 -20.38 3.52 25.50
C SER A 442 -20.91 4.95 25.39
N GLU A 443 -20.07 5.91 25.00
CA GLU A 443 -20.46 7.30 24.89
C GLU A 443 -21.41 7.52 23.69
N LEU A 444 -22.48 8.31 23.93
CA LEU A 444 -23.47 8.61 22.91
C LEU A 444 -22.88 9.32 21.69
N GLU A 445 -21.84 10.14 21.89
CA GLU A 445 -21.14 10.81 20.81
C GLU A 445 -20.53 9.79 19.83
N TYR A 446 -19.84 8.77 20.33
CA TYR A 446 -19.28 7.70 19.53
C TYR A 446 -20.38 6.90 18.80
N ILE A 447 -21.41 6.45 19.54
CA ILE A 447 -22.49 5.65 18.98
C ILE A 447 -23.20 6.40 17.85
N SER A 448 -23.51 7.67 18.09
CA SER A 448 -24.18 8.53 17.08
C SER A 448 -23.28 8.76 15.87
N ALA A 449 -21.98 9.01 16.09
CA ALA A 449 -21.01 9.20 15.04
C ALA A 449 -20.88 7.95 14.15
N ARG A 450 -20.78 6.78 14.75
CA ARG A 450 -20.67 5.51 14.01
C ARG A 450 -21.93 5.20 13.20
N GLN A 451 -23.11 5.47 13.75
CA GLN A 451 -24.39 5.33 13.03
C GLN A 451 -24.46 6.29 11.84
N MET A 452 -24.06 7.55 12.05
CA MET A 452 -24.03 8.55 10.97
C MET A 452 -23.04 8.17 9.87
N ASP A 453 -21.85 7.68 10.22
CA ASP A 453 -20.86 7.20 9.26
C ASP A 453 -21.43 6.09 8.38
N LEU A 454 -22.06 5.08 8.97
CA LEU A 454 -22.68 3.98 8.21
C LEU A 454 -23.85 4.46 7.34
N ARG A 455 -24.74 5.26 7.89
CA ARG A 455 -25.89 5.77 7.15
C ARG A 455 -25.47 6.64 5.98
N GLY A 456 -24.55 7.57 6.23
CA GLY A 456 -24.10 8.54 5.22
C GLY A 456 -23.19 7.93 4.17
N SER A 457 -22.29 6.99 4.52
CA SER A 457 -21.39 6.39 3.56
C SER A 457 -21.98 5.22 2.77
N ARG A 458 -22.85 4.41 3.39
CA ARG A 458 -23.52 3.25 2.77
C ARG A 458 -24.88 3.66 2.22
N THR A 459 -25.93 3.57 3.04
CA THR A 459 -27.34 3.60 2.62
C THR A 459 -27.70 4.84 1.82
N LEU A 460 -27.35 6.04 2.31
CA LEU A 460 -27.66 7.31 1.64
C LEU A 460 -26.52 7.80 0.73
N GLY A 461 -25.32 7.22 0.85
CA GLY A 461 -24.14 7.57 0.09
C GLY A 461 -23.89 6.65 -1.10
N LEU A 462 -22.88 5.79 -0.97
CA LEU A 462 -22.41 4.92 -2.07
C LEU A 462 -23.50 3.97 -2.59
N ASP A 463 -24.32 3.37 -1.70
CA ASP A 463 -25.37 2.45 -2.14
C ASP A 463 -26.45 3.19 -2.95
N ALA A 464 -26.95 4.31 -2.43
CA ALA A 464 -27.96 5.13 -3.14
C ALA A 464 -27.43 5.64 -4.49
N TYR A 465 -26.17 6.09 -4.53
CA TYR A 465 -25.53 6.55 -5.75
C TYR A 465 -25.37 5.42 -6.78
N MET A 466 -24.81 4.29 -6.35
CA MET A 466 -24.56 3.16 -7.25
C MET A 466 -25.86 2.50 -7.74
N ASP A 467 -26.89 2.38 -6.88
CA ASP A 467 -28.20 1.83 -7.27
C ASP A 467 -28.96 2.78 -8.19
N GLY A 468 -28.99 4.07 -7.85
CA GLY A 468 -29.71 5.07 -8.62
C GLY A 468 -29.25 5.18 -10.08
N TYR A 469 -27.99 4.91 -10.34
CA TYR A 469 -27.38 5.00 -11.66
C TYR A 469 -26.94 3.66 -12.26
N GLY A 470 -27.10 2.55 -11.55
CA GLY A 470 -26.72 1.21 -12.00
C GLY A 470 -25.20 1.09 -12.24
N LEU A 471 -24.39 1.50 -11.27
CA LEU A 471 -22.93 1.59 -11.42
C LEU A 471 -22.21 0.32 -10.97
N ASP A 472 -21.18 -0.05 -11.72
CA ASP A 472 -20.24 -1.12 -11.34
C ASP A 472 -19.18 -0.61 -10.34
N ALA A 473 -18.76 0.66 -10.48
CA ALA A 473 -17.79 1.30 -9.61
C ALA A 473 -17.94 2.83 -9.63
N VAL A 474 -17.33 3.48 -8.64
CA VAL A 474 -17.15 4.93 -8.56
C VAL A 474 -15.67 5.25 -8.75
N LEU A 475 -15.35 6.18 -9.64
CA LEU A 475 -13.99 6.64 -9.91
C LEU A 475 -13.69 7.90 -9.09
N PHE A 476 -12.64 7.84 -8.29
CA PHE A 476 -12.14 8.98 -7.53
C PHE A 476 -10.73 9.40 -7.98
N PRO A 477 -10.41 10.71 -7.96
CA PRO A 477 -9.07 11.20 -8.21
C PRO A 477 -8.15 10.87 -7.02
N GLY A 478 -7.03 10.18 -7.29
CA GLY A 478 -6.10 9.78 -6.25
C GLY A 478 -6.79 9.08 -5.08
N ALA A 479 -6.57 9.58 -3.87
CA ALA A 479 -7.16 9.06 -2.63
C ALA A 479 -8.39 9.87 -2.15
N ALA A 480 -8.99 10.71 -2.99
CA ALA A 480 -10.06 11.63 -2.55
C ALA A 480 -11.29 10.91 -1.99
N GLY A 481 -11.64 9.73 -2.50
CA GLY A 481 -12.76 8.91 -2.02
C GLY A 481 -12.45 8.06 -0.78
N ALA A 482 -11.25 8.18 -0.17
CA ALA A 482 -10.84 7.32 0.93
C ALA A 482 -11.78 7.38 2.14
N ALA A 483 -12.21 8.58 2.53
CA ALA A 483 -13.05 8.76 3.72
C ALA A 483 -14.42 8.08 3.60
N ILE A 484 -15.12 8.25 2.48
CA ILE A 484 -16.43 7.64 2.28
C ILE A 484 -16.32 6.11 2.16
N ALA A 485 -15.30 5.60 1.46
CA ALA A 485 -15.05 4.16 1.33
C ALA A 485 -14.66 3.51 2.66
N ALA A 486 -13.84 4.19 3.47
CA ALA A 486 -13.41 3.72 4.79
C ALA A 486 -14.58 3.61 5.76
N LYS A 487 -15.38 4.68 5.92
CA LYS A 487 -16.57 4.72 6.79
C LYS A 487 -17.61 3.67 6.39
N ALA A 488 -17.74 3.40 5.08
CA ALA A 488 -18.56 2.32 4.55
C ALA A 488 -17.96 0.93 4.81
N GLY A 489 -16.67 0.82 5.04
CA GLY A 489 -15.96 -0.46 5.05
C GLY A 489 -15.87 -1.11 3.66
N TYR A 490 -16.01 -0.32 2.58
CA TYR A 490 -16.08 -0.77 1.19
C TYR A 490 -14.72 -0.80 0.51
N PRO A 491 -14.52 -1.68 -0.49
CA PRO A 491 -13.24 -1.84 -1.15
C PRO A 491 -12.92 -0.71 -2.13
N SER A 492 -11.62 -0.51 -2.33
CA SER A 492 -11.08 0.38 -3.34
C SER A 492 -9.84 -0.23 -3.98
N VAL A 493 -9.69 -0.08 -5.30
CA VAL A 493 -8.48 -0.44 -6.04
C VAL A 493 -7.92 0.82 -6.69
N GLN A 494 -6.69 1.17 -6.32
CA GLN A 494 -5.98 2.30 -6.89
C GLN A 494 -4.94 1.82 -7.89
N VAL A 495 -4.84 2.52 -9.02
CA VAL A 495 -3.88 2.28 -10.10
C VAL A 495 -3.20 3.58 -10.51
N PRO A 496 -1.95 3.53 -11.01
CA PRO A 496 -1.30 4.69 -11.63
C PRO A 496 -2.12 5.19 -12.83
N ALA A 497 -2.35 6.50 -12.91
CA ALA A 497 -3.15 7.13 -13.96
C ALA A 497 -2.36 8.11 -14.83
N GLY A 498 -1.21 8.59 -14.34
CA GLY A 498 -0.37 9.54 -15.05
C GLY A 498 0.61 10.24 -14.12
N PHE A 499 1.10 11.39 -14.58
CA PHE A 499 2.05 12.20 -13.84
C PHE A 499 1.59 13.65 -13.77
N VAL A 500 1.76 14.26 -12.62
CA VAL A 500 1.54 15.69 -12.39
C VAL A 500 2.88 16.40 -12.53
N ALA A 501 2.96 17.32 -13.46
CA ALA A 501 4.18 18.08 -13.69
C ALA A 501 4.39 19.15 -12.60
N GLY A 502 5.62 19.31 -12.12
CA GLY A 502 6.17 20.27 -11.17
C GLY A 502 5.20 21.10 -10.33
N VAL A 503 5.16 20.87 -9.01
CA VAL A 503 4.10 21.44 -8.14
C VAL A 503 4.42 22.84 -7.64
N ARG A 504 5.69 23.15 -7.35
CA ARG A 504 6.10 24.44 -6.77
C ARG A 504 6.69 25.39 -7.81
N ASP A 505 7.45 24.86 -8.76
CA ASP A 505 8.10 25.62 -9.83
C ASP A 505 8.47 24.71 -11.02
N LYS A 506 9.16 25.26 -12.04
CA LYS A 506 9.59 24.53 -13.23
C LYS A 506 10.57 23.39 -12.93
N ASP A 507 11.23 23.45 -11.78
CA ASP A 507 12.33 22.56 -11.38
C ASP A 507 11.86 21.42 -10.49
N THR A 508 10.61 21.44 -9.99
CA THR A 508 10.03 20.29 -9.26
C THR A 508 9.77 19.15 -10.23
N PRO A 509 10.35 17.95 -10.01
CA PRO A 509 10.15 16.81 -10.89
C PRO A 509 8.67 16.41 -11.01
N ASP A 510 8.32 15.79 -12.14
CA ASP A 510 7.02 15.15 -12.31
C ASP A 510 6.88 14.00 -11.31
N TYR A 511 5.71 13.93 -10.67
CA TYR A 511 5.42 12.85 -9.73
C TYR A 511 4.12 12.13 -10.11
N PRO A 512 3.99 10.85 -9.72
CA PRO A 512 2.82 10.03 -10.08
C PRO A 512 1.52 10.56 -9.50
N TYR A 513 0.44 10.32 -10.24
CA TYR A 513 -0.92 10.50 -9.79
C TYR A 513 -1.75 9.25 -10.12
N GLY A 514 -2.67 8.89 -9.23
CA GLY A 514 -3.47 7.69 -9.38
C GLY A 514 -4.95 7.96 -9.61
N ALA A 515 -5.66 6.92 -10.01
CA ALA A 515 -7.11 6.85 -10.07
C ALA A 515 -7.60 5.67 -9.22
N THR A 516 -8.66 5.87 -8.46
CA THR A 516 -9.20 4.89 -7.52
C THR A 516 -10.61 4.46 -7.92
N PHE A 517 -10.79 3.16 -8.14
CA PHE A 517 -12.09 2.52 -8.34
C PHE A 517 -12.60 2.03 -6.99
N THR A 518 -13.76 2.53 -6.56
CA THR A 518 -14.43 2.14 -5.31
C THR A 518 -15.74 1.44 -5.64
N GLY A 519 -16.04 0.35 -4.93
CA GLY A 519 -17.27 -0.41 -5.11
C GLY A 519 -17.95 -0.74 -3.79
N ARG A 520 -18.97 -1.61 -3.83
CA ARG A 520 -19.65 -2.12 -2.65
C ARG A 520 -18.83 -3.19 -1.94
N ALA A 521 -19.24 -3.54 -0.74
CA ALA A 521 -18.62 -4.66 -0.02
C ALA A 521 -18.54 -5.91 -0.91
N TRP A 522 -17.39 -6.57 -0.89
CA TRP A 522 -17.10 -7.81 -1.62
C TRP A 522 -17.05 -7.67 -3.14
N SER A 523 -16.89 -6.44 -3.66
CA SER A 523 -16.78 -6.19 -5.12
C SER A 523 -15.33 -6.19 -5.63
N GLU A 524 -14.36 -6.63 -4.85
CA GLU A 524 -12.95 -6.68 -5.24
C GLU A 524 -12.73 -7.33 -6.63
N PRO A 525 -13.42 -8.44 -7.01
CA PRO A 525 -13.25 -9.01 -8.34
C PRO A 525 -13.64 -8.05 -9.46
N THR A 526 -14.75 -7.30 -9.28
CA THR A 526 -15.18 -6.27 -10.24
C THR A 526 -14.17 -5.14 -10.32
N LEU A 527 -13.70 -4.64 -9.18
CA LEU A 527 -12.73 -3.55 -9.15
C LEU A 527 -11.38 -3.96 -9.75
N LEU A 528 -10.90 -5.18 -9.47
CA LEU A 528 -9.69 -5.72 -10.09
C LEU A 528 -9.83 -5.86 -11.61
N ARG A 529 -11.00 -6.30 -12.10
CA ARG A 529 -11.29 -6.39 -13.53
C ARG A 529 -11.17 -5.03 -14.21
N LEU A 530 -11.82 -3.99 -13.65
CA LEU A 530 -11.79 -2.63 -14.19
C LEU A 530 -10.38 -2.03 -14.13
N ALA A 531 -9.73 -2.15 -12.98
CA ALA A 531 -8.37 -1.66 -12.76
C ALA A 531 -7.35 -2.33 -13.67
N TYR A 532 -7.46 -3.65 -13.89
CA TYR A 532 -6.59 -4.40 -14.78
C TYR A 532 -6.78 -3.97 -16.24
N ALA A 533 -8.02 -3.86 -16.71
CA ALA A 533 -8.29 -3.39 -18.07
C ALA A 533 -7.73 -1.97 -18.31
N PHE A 534 -7.89 -1.06 -17.34
CA PHE A 534 -7.32 0.27 -17.39
C PHE A 534 -5.77 0.26 -17.39
N GLU A 535 -5.16 -0.54 -16.52
CA GLU A 535 -3.70 -0.72 -16.47
C GLU A 535 -3.16 -1.21 -17.82
N GLN A 536 -3.79 -2.23 -18.42
CA GLN A 536 -3.36 -2.80 -19.70
C GLN A 536 -3.51 -1.80 -20.87
N ALA A 537 -4.55 -0.98 -20.83
CA ALA A 537 -4.81 0.02 -21.87
C ALA A 537 -3.85 1.22 -21.79
N THR A 538 -3.45 1.63 -20.60
CA THR A 538 -2.71 2.89 -20.42
C THR A 538 -1.22 2.72 -20.14
N GLN A 539 -0.81 1.63 -19.47
CA GLN A 539 0.57 1.40 -19.03
C GLN A 539 1.19 2.66 -18.36
N ALA A 540 0.37 3.35 -17.55
CA ALA A 540 0.68 4.69 -17.04
C ALA A 540 1.83 4.73 -16.02
N ARG A 541 2.19 3.57 -15.43
CA ARG A 541 3.29 3.49 -14.48
C ARG A 541 4.65 3.72 -15.16
N ARG A 542 5.49 4.57 -14.56
CA ARG A 542 6.91 4.71 -14.89
C ARG A 542 7.74 4.50 -13.62
N PRO A 543 8.91 3.85 -13.69
CA PRO A 543 9.81 3.75 -12.54
C PRO A 543 10.38 5.12 -12.16
N PRO A 544 10.83 5.31 -10.90
CA PRO A 544 11.55 6.52 -10.50
C PRO A 544 12.81 6.71 -11.35
N PRO A 545 13.04 7.93 -11.90
CA PRO A 545 14.07 8.16 -12.93
C PRO A 545 15.50 8.06 -12.39
N ASN A 546 15.71 8.32 -11.09
CA ASN A 546 17.04 8.46 -10.49
C ASN A 546 17.49 7.23 -9.70
N LEU A 547 16.87 6.06 -9.95
CA LEU A 547 17.15 4.79 -9.26
C LEU A 547 17.49 3.69 -10.28
N PRO A 548 18.61 3.80 -11.02
CA PRO A 548 18.96 2.85 -12.07
C PRO A 548 19.13 1.43 -11.51
N PRO A 549 19.11 0.40 -12.38
CA PRO A 549 19.53 -0.93 -12.02
C PRO A 549 20.95 -0.94 -11.45
N LEU A 550 21.21 -1.78 -10.44
CA LEU A 550 22.57 -2.01 -9.95
C LEU A 550 23.36 -2.93 -10.87
N ASP A 551 22.69 -3.84 -11.59
CA ASP A 551 23.29 -4.60 -12.67
C ASP A 551 23.25 -3.79 -13.97
N PRO A 552 24.41 -3.38 -14.55
CA PRO A 552 24.44 -2.64 -15.80
C PRO A 552 23.75 -3.35 -16.98
N GLY A 553 23.68 -4.68 -16.94
CA GLY A 553 22.98 -5.49 -17.94
C GLY A 553 21.46 -5.36 -17.88
N CYS A 554 20.91 -4.76 -16.82
CA CYS A 554 19.50 -4.41 -16.67
C CYS A 554 19.18 -2.95 -17.03
N ALA A 555 20.18 -2.13 -17.31
CA ALA A 555 19.97 -0.78 -17.81
C ALA A 555 19.48 -0.86 -19.27
N ARG A 556 18.29 -0.31 -19.54
CA ARG A 556 17.69 -0.23 -20.87
C ARG A 556 17.91 1.15 -21.47
#